data_5368fc339e8901ff81f791c5181f53cb
#
_entry.id   5368fc339e8901ff81f791c5181f53cb
#
_cell.length_a   1.000
_cell.length_b   1.000
_cell.length_c   1.000
_cell.angle_alpha   90.00
_cell.angle_beta   90.00
_cell.angle_gamma   90.00
#
_symmetry.space_group_name_H-M   'P 1'
#
loop_
_entity.id
_entity.type
_entity.pdbx_description
1 polymer ?
#
loop_
_entity_poly.entity_id
_entity_poly.type
_entity_poly.pdbx_seq_one_letter_code
_entity_poly.pdbx_strand_id
1 'polypeptide(L)'
;MSSKFIDFVKVGSKIVCVGRNYAKHAKELGNALPTAPILFTKPTTCYVNDGGIVRYPSISNDLHYEVELGVIIGEKASQVSED
;
A
#
# COMPACT_ATOMS: atom_id res chain seq x y z
N MET A 1 -20.56 0.91 -10.35
CA MET A 1 -19.43 1.08 -9.42
C MET A 1 -19.65 2.33 -8.58
N SER A 2 -19.39 2.23 -7.29
CA SER A 2 -19.47 3.38 -6.40
C SER A 2 -18.42 4.45 -6.76
N SER A 3 -18.77 5.73 -6.62
CA SER A 3 -17.82 6.84 -6.81
C SER A 3 -16.60 6.72 -5.90
N LYS A 4 -16.72 6.05 -4.74
CA LYS A 4 -15.60 5.82 -3.83
C LYS A 4 -14.46 5.06 -4.48
N PHE A 5 -14.76 4.10 -5.35
CA PHE A 5 -13.74 3.34 -6.06
C PHE A 5 -13.11 4.12 -7.22
N ILE A 6 -13.83 5.10 -7.75
CA ILE A 6 -13.33 5.92 -8.87
C ILE A 6 -12.52 7.10 -8.35
N ASP A 7 -12.97 7.72 -7.26
CA ASP A 7 -12.44 8.99 -6.77
C ASP A 7 -11.44 8.88 -5.63
N PHE A 8 -11.08 7.67 -5.19
CA PHE A 8 -10.23 7.52 -4.00
C PHE A 8 -8.89 8.25 -4.12
N VAL A 9 -8.34 8.37 -5.31
CA VAL A 9 -7.08 9.08 -5.54
C VAL A 9 -7.24 10.58 -5.25
N LYS A 10 -8.41 11.14 -5.52
CA LYS A 10 -8.69 12.56 -5.32
C LYS A 10 -9.10 12.89 -3.89
N VAL A 11 -9.89 12.02 -3.26
CA VAL A 11 -10.50 12.30 -1.96
C VAL A 11 -9.84 11.59 -0.79
N GLY A 12 -9.04 10.59 -1.06
CA GLY A 12 -8.32 9.85 -0.03
C GLY A 12 -7.33 10.75 0.70
N SER A 13 -7.22 10.58 2.01
CA SER A 13 -6.37 11.43 2.85
C SER A 13 -5.10 10.73 3.32
N LYS A 14 -5.04 9.40 3.21
CA LYS A 14 -3.85 8.66 3.64
C LYS A 14 -3.80 7.29 3.00
N ILE A 15 -2.60 6.75 2.97
CA ILE A 15 -2.32 5.40 2.49
C ILE A 15 -1.62 4.66 3.63
N VAL A 16 -2.21 3.57 4.10
CA VAL A 16 -1.59 2.71 5.13
C VAL A 16 -1.16 1.42 4.47
N CYS A 17 0.09 1.07 4.66
CA CYS A 17 0.70 -0.11 4.04
C CYS A 17 1.08 -1.14 5.11
N VAL A 18 1.14 -2.40 4.69
CA VAL A 18 1.55 -3.51 5.55
C VAL A 18 2.84 -4.09 4.98
N GLY A 19 3.91 -4.01 5.77
CA GLY A 19 5.20 -4.54 5.36
C GLY A 19 5.34 -6.02 5.65
N ARG A 20 6.10 -6.73 4.80
CA ARG A 20 6.43 -8.16 4.97
C ARG A 20 5.21 -9.03 5.20
N ASN A 21 4.10 -8.69 4.54
CA ASN A 21 2.81 -9.36 4.75
C ASN A 21 2.73 -10.72 4.04
N TYR A 22 3.50 -10.90 2.98
CA TYR A 22 3.48 -12.13 2.19
C TYR A 22 4.63 -13.02 2.63
N ALA A 23 4.30 -14.15 3.27
CA ALA A 23 5.28 -15.08 3.85
C ALA A 23 6.36 -15.53 2.85
N LYS A 24 5.96 -15.84 1.63
CA LYS A 24 6.88 -16.27 0.57
C LYS A 24 7.88 -15.18 0.21
N HIS A 25 7.40 -13.95 0.12
CA HIS A 25 8.25 -12.80 -0.19
C HIS A 25 9.27 -12.54 0.93
N ALA A 26 8.83 -12.62 2.18
CA ALA A 26 9.73 -12.46 3.33
C ALA A 26 10.85 -13.50 3.31
N LYS A 27 10.53 -14.76 2.98
CA LYS A 27 11.53 -15.82 2.86
C LYS A 27 12.52 -15.57 1.72
N GLU A 28 12.03 -15.10 0.57
CA GLU A 28 12.87 -14.79 -0.60
C GLU A 28 13.89 -13.70 -0.28
N LEU A 29 13.53 -12.75 0.56
CA LEU A 29 14.41 -11.66 0.99
C LEU A 29 15.28 -12.03 2.17
N GLY A 30 15.16 -13.25 2.72
CA GLY A 30 15.89 -13.68 3.89
C GLY A 30 15.40 -13.04 5.18
N ASN A 31 14.20 -12.48 5.18
CA ASN A 31 13.61 -11.85 6.35
C ASN A 31 12.80 -12.83 7.19
N ALA A 32 12.82 -12.65 8.50
CA ALA A 32 11.95 -13.40 9.40
C ALA A 32 10.49 -12.98 9.19
N LEU A 33 9.55 -13.93 9.38
CA LEU A 33 8.13 -13.61 9.36
C LEU A 33 7.77 -12.75 10.58
N PRO A 34 7.07 -11.65 10.40
CA PRO A 34 6.64 -10.83 11.52
C PRO A 34 5.57 -11.54 12.35
N THR A 35 5.59 -11.34 13.67
CA THR A 35 4.57 -11.85 14.58
C THR A 35 3.38 -10.92 14.72
N ALA A 36 3.53 -9.69 14.26
CA ALA A 36 2.47 -8.68 14.25
C ALA A 36 2.59 -7.88 12.96
N PRO A 37 1.50 -7.25 12.47
CA PRO A 37 1.57 -6.43 11.27
C PRO A 37 2.59 -5.30 11.41
N ILE A 38 3.42 -5.13 10.39
CA ILE A 38 4.33 -3.98 10.28
C ILE A 38 3.61 -2.94 9.44
N LEU A 39 3.23 -1.83 10.07
CA LEU A 39 2.46 -0.79 9.39
C LEU A 39 3.35 0.42 9.08
N PHE A 40 3.15 0.99 7.91
CA PHE A 40 3.77 2.25 7.53
C PHE A 40 2.84 3.02 6.61
N THR A 41 3.12 4.28 6.41
CA THR A 41 2.27 5.15 5.60
C THR A 41 3.03 5.71 4.41
N LYS A 42 2.27 6.08 3.39
CA LYS A 42 2.77 6.85 2.25
C LYS A 42 1.90 8.09 2.09
N PRO A 43 2.46 9.24 1.71
CA PRO A 43 1.66 10.40 1.39
C PRO A 43 0.82 10.15 0.14
N THR A 44 -0.32 10.82 0.04
CA THR A 44 -1.21 10.66 -1.11
C THR A 44 -0.58 11.14 -2.43
N THR A 45 0.48 11.92 -2.34
CA THR A 45 1.27 12.32 -3.52
C THR A 45 1.99 11.15 -4.19
N CYS A 46 2.03 9.98 -3.54
CA CYS A 46 2.64 8.78 -4.13
C CYS A 46 1.75 8.06 -5.14
N TYR A 47 0.49 8.45 -5.30
CA TYR A 47 -0.38 7.83 -6.28
C TYR A 47 0.10 8.10 -7.71
N VAL A 48 0.08 7.05 -8.52
CA VAL A 48 0.29 7.16 -9.97
C VAL A 48 -0.89 6.48 -10.63
N ASN A 49 -1.62 7.23 -11.46
CA ASN A 49 -2.77 6.68 -12.16
C ASN A 49 -2.33 5.76 -13.31
N ASP A 50 -3.27 4.95 -13.78
CA ASP A 50 -3.04 4.06 -14.93
C ASP A 50 -2.52 4.87 -16.12
N GLY A 51 -1.47 4.38 -16.74
CA GLY A 51 -0.79 5.08 -17.83
C GLY A 51 0.19 6.14 -17.37
N GLY A 52 0.29 6.41 -16.06
CA GLY A 52 1.24 7.37 -15.53
C GLY A 52 2.67 6.84 -15.52
N ILE A 53 3.59 7.69 -15.12
CA ILE A 53 5.02 7.39 -15.12
C ILE A 53 5.52 7.26 -13.68
N VAL A 54 6.16 6.14 -13.36
CA VAL A 54 6.89 5.96 -12.10
C VAL A 54 8.33 6.36 -12.35
N ARG A 55 8.79 7.40 -11.64
CA ARG A 55 10.13 7.92 -11.82
C ARG A 55 11.14 7.12 -11.00
N TYR A 56 12.24 6.73 -11.61
CA TYR A 56 13.33 6.06 -10.93
C TYR A 56 14.14 7.10 -10.14
N PRO A 57 14.20 6.98 -8.79
CA PRO A 57 14.96 7.95 -7.99
C PRO A 57 16.46 7.88 -8.31
N SER A 58 17.08 9.03 -8.49
CA SER A 58 18.50 9.10 -8.84
C SER A 58 19.43 8.57 -7.75
N ILE A 59 18.96 8.56 -6.51
CA ILE A 59 19.71 8.07 -5.36
C ILE A 59 19.63 6.56 -5.15
N SER A 60 18.80 5.86 -5.93
CA SER A 60 18.59 4.42 -5.77
C SER A 60 19.15 3.64 -6.96
N ASN A 61 19.78 2.50 -6.67
CA ASN A 61 20.20 1.54 -7.68
C ASN A 61 19.29 0.33 -7.74
N ASP A 62 18.24 0.29 -6.93
CA ASP A 62 17.47 -0.92 -6.68
C ASP A 62 15.99 -0.58 -6.52
N LEU A 63 15.32 -0.44 -7.66
CA LEU A 63 13.89 -0.18 -7.71
C LEU A 63 13.15 -1.49 -8.03
N HIS A 64 12.22 -1.87 -7.14
CA HIS A 64 11.40 -3.06 -7.30
C HIS A 64 9.93 -2.70 -7.48
N TYR A 65 9.21 -3.53 -8.22
CA TYR A 65 7.76 -3.52 -8.20
C TYR A 65 7.27 -4.51 -7.13
N GLU A 66 6.10 -4.22 -6.56
CA GLU A 66 5.51 -5.05 -5.51
C GLU A 66 4.00 -5.12 -5.75
N VAL A 67 3.57 -5.93 -6.70
CA VAL A 67 2.13 -6.03 -7.00
C VAL A 67 1.41 -6.58 -5.78
N GLU A 68 0.50 -5.77 -5.22
CA GLU A 68 -0.19 -6.09 -3.97
C GLU A 68 -1.69 -5.84 -4.07
N LEU A 69 -2.43 -6.46 -3.15
CA LEU A 69 -3.87 -6.23 -3.02
C LEU A 69 -4.12 -4.87 -2.38
N GLY A 70 -4.85 -4.02 -3.09
CA GLY A 70 -5.30 -2.74 -2.55
C GLY A 70 -6.69 -2.85 -1.95
N VAL A 71 -6.89 -2.21 -0.81
CA VAL A 71 -8.19 -2.15 -0.13
C VAL A 71 -8.58 -0.70 0.05
N ILE A 72 -9.77 -0.34 -0.40
CA ILE A 72 -10.31 1.01 -0.28
C ILE A 72 -11.36 0.99 0.84
N ILE A 73 -11.13 1.80 1.89
CA ILE A 73 -12.05 1.91 3.00
C ILE A 73 -13.32 2.63 2.55
N GLY A 74 -14.46 1.94 2.65
CA GLY A 74 -15.74 2.44 2.16
C GLY A 74 -16.47 3.36 3.12
N GLU A 75 -16.24 3.22 4.42
CA GLU A 75 -16.89 4.00 5.45
C GLU A 75 -15.89 4.40 6.52
N LYS A 76 -16.06 5.60 7.07
CA LYS A 76 -15.24 6.06 8.18
C LYS A 76 -15.37 5.08 9.35
N ALA A 77 -14.24 4.65 9.90
CA ALA A 77 -14.21 3.65 10.97
C ALA A 77 -13.07 3.95 11.94
N SER A 78 -13.28 3.61 13.20
CA SER A 78 -12.27 3.73 14.24
C SER A 78 -12.55 2.69 15.32
N GLN A 79 -11.51 1.99 15.75
CA GLN A 79 -11.61 1.01 16.83
C GLN A 79 -12.71 -0.04 16.58
N VAL A 80 -12.84 -0.49 15.34
CA VAL A 80 -13.83 -1.49 14.97
C VAL A 80 -13.42 -2.88 15.45
N SER A 81 -14.42 -3.73 15.74
CA SER A 81 -14.16 -5.12 16.10
C SER A 81 -13.75 -5.94 14.88
N GLU A 82 -13.21 -7.12 15.12
CA GLU A 82 -12.84 -8.05 14.07
C GLU A 82 -14.06 -8.73 13.41
N ASP A 83 -15.21 -8.63 14.02
CA ASP A 83 -16.45 -9.29 13.56
C ASP A 83 -17.08 -8.58 12.35
#